data_d3988785015683a29f5b00cb8e794f14
#
_entry.id   d3988785015683a29f5b00cb8e794f14
#
_cell.length_a   1.000
_cell.length_b   1.000
_cell.length_c   1.000
_cell.angle_alpha   90.00
_cell.angle_beta   90.00
_cell.angle_gamma   90.00
#
_symmetry.space_group_name_H-M   'P 1'
#
loop_
_entity.id
_entity.type
_entity.pdbx_description
1 polymer ?
#
loop_
_entity_poly.entity_id
_entity_poly.type
_entity_poly.pdbx_seq_one_letter_code
_entity_poly.pdbx_strand_id
1 'polypeptide(L)'
;MPVIAVIGAGPGLGLSVARRFGREGFQVALVSRTQDKLDALAARLAEEGIEAAGFAADVTRPDSLQSALAAVADRFGAVDVLEYSPADPAFAGAAAVDATAQDLHKQLDYYLYGAVAAVRQVLPAMLERGSGTLLFSTGASSIRPIGGAFGSIGVAAAALRNYAMALGVDLAERGVHTAHVAIGVLIGSGPGTEPETIAEHYWDAYTKRDQAEIVHTVPGGLW
;
A
#
# COMPACT_ATOMS: atom_id res chain seq x y z
N MET A 1 -8.97 10.97 16.62
CA MET A 1 -7.64 10.41 16.34
C MET A 1 -7.52 10.24 14.85
N PRO A 2 -6.34 10.42 14.24
CA PRO A 2 -6.17 10.18 12.81
C PRO A 2 -6.30 8.68 12.49
N VAL A 3 -6.69 8.36 11.25
CA VAL A 3 -6.95 7.00 10.80
C VAL A 3 -6.01 6.62 9.66
N ILE A 4 -5.32 5.49 9.77
CA ILE A 4 -4.62 4.87 8.65
C ILE A 4 -5.36 3.61 8.19
N ALA A 5 -5.58 3.48 6.87
CA ALA A 5 -6.03 2.25 6.24
C ALA A 5 -4.85 1.59 5.52
N VAL A 6 -4.47 0.39 5.98
CA VAL A 6 -3.36 -0.42 5.41
C VAL A 6 -3.98 -1.52 4.54
N ILE A 7 -3.91 -1.34 3.21
CA ILE A 7 -4.42 -2.29 2.23
C ILE A 7 -3.31 -3.22 1.76
N GLY A 8 -3.47 -4.49 2.00
CA GLY A 8 -2.44 -5.51 1.89
C GLY A 8 -1.86 -5.91 3.24
N ALA A 9 -2.63 -5.67 4.32
CA ALA A 9 -2.21 -5.99 5.67
C ALA A 9 -1.86 -7.48 5.81
N GLY A 10 -0.60 -7.73 6.15
CA GLY A 10 -0.02 -9.04 6.40
C GLY A 10 1.00 -8.97 7.53
N PRO A 11 1.57 -10.12 7.95
CA PRO A 11 2.46 -10.20 9.13
C PRO A 11 3.85 -9.54 8.92
N GLY A 12 4.19 -9.16 7.70
CA GLY A 12 5.44 -8.46 7.34
C GLY A 12 5.25 -6.94 7.30
N LEU A 13 5.48 -6.34 6.12
CA LEU A 13 5.48 -4.89 5.93
C LEU A 13 4.18 -4.22 6.40
N GLY A 14 3.01 -4.77 6.02
CA GLY A 14 1.73 -4.17 6.41
C GLY A 14 1.56 -4.05 7.92
N LEU A 15 1.97 -5.08 8.71
CA LEU A 15 1.95 -5.00 10.17
C LEU A 15 2.96 -3.97 10.71
N SER A 16 4.14 -3.87 10.10
CA SER A 16 5.17 -2.92 10.54
C SER A 16 4.77 -1.48 10.25
N VAL A 17 4.14 -1.19 9.10
CA VAL A 17 3.53 0.11 8.80
C VAL A 17 2.41 0.42 9.79
N ALA A 18 1.49 -0.53 10.02
CA ALA A 18 0.40 -0.40 10.98
C ALA A 18 0.92 -0.05 12.38
N ARG A 19 1.94 -0.78 12.85
CA ARG A 19 2.60 -0.56 14.14
C ARG A 19 3.27 0.81 14.21
N ARG A 20 3.96 1.21 13.15
CA ARG A 20 4.67 2.49 13.09
C ARG A 20 3.73 3.68 13.26
N PHE A 21 2.63 3.68 12.52
CA PHE A 21 1.61 4.73 12.63
C PHE A 21 0.81 4.63 13.94
N GLY A 22 0.47 3.41 14.37
CA GLY A 22 -0.26 3.19 15.61
C GLY A 22 0.46 3.72 16.84
N ARG A 23 1.79 3.59 16.92
CA ARG A 23 2.63 4.16 17.99
C ARG A 23 2.61 5.69 18.05
N GLU A 24 2.21 6.33 16.96
CA GLU A 24 2.04 7.79 16.89
C GLU A 24 0.57 8.22 17.09
N GLY A 25 -0.27 7.31 17.59
CA GLY A 25 -1.65 7.58 17.98
C GLY A 25 -2.68 7.48 16.86
N PHE A 26 -2.36 6.81 15.73
CA PHE A 26 -3.35 6.49 14.70
C PHE A 26 -4.21 5.31 15.12
N GLN A 27 -5.50 5.38 14.80
CA GLN A 27 -6.36 4.21 14.69
C GLN A 27 -6.03 3.47 13.38
N VAL A 28 -5.94 2.15 13.45
CA VAL A 28 -5.42 1.33 12.35
C VAL A 28 -6.52 0.44 11.77
N ALA A 29 -6.86 0.66 10.51
CA ALA A 29 -7.70 -0.22 9.72
C ALA A 29 -6.83 -1.18 8.89
N LEU A 30 -6.88 -2.46 9.21
CA LEU A 30 -6.17 -3.52 8.49
C LEU A 30 -7.07 -4.10 7.41
N VAL A 31 -6.66 -4.05 6.13
CA VAL A 31 -7.46 -4.53 5.02
C VAL A 31 -6.73 -5.64 4.24
N SER A 32 -7.31 -6.83 4.19
CA SER A 32 -6.87 -7.95 3.34
C SER A 32 -8.00 -8.99 3.19
N ARG A 33 -7.77 -10.09 2.48
CA ARG A 33 -8.85 -11.04 2.11
C ARG A 33 -9.41 -11.88 3.25
N THR A 34 -8.67 -12.13 4.32
CA THR A 34 -9.02 -13.14 5.34
C THR A 34 -9.24 -12.48 6.69
N GLN A 35 -10.51 -12.44 7.15
CA GLN A 35 -10.88 -11.79 8.41
C GLN A 35 -10.13 -12.36 9.62
N ASP A 36 -10.07 -13.68 9.78
CA ASP A 36 -9.40 -14.31 10.93
C ASP A 36 -7.91 -13.91 11.04
N LYS A 37 -7.23 -13.74 9.90
CA LYS A 37 -5.84 -13.27 9.88
C LYS A 37 -5.73 -11.80 10.28
N LEU A 38 -6.69 -10.98 9.88
CA LEU A 38 -6.76 -9.57 10.27
C LEU A 38 -7.03 -9.42 11.75
N ASP A 39 -7.94 -10.22 12.31
CA ASP A 39 -8.27 -10.21 13.73
C ASP A 39 -7.05 -10.62 14.59
N ALA A 40 -6.28 -11.61 14.12
CA ALA A 40 -5.03 -11.98 14.77
C ALA A 40 -3.97 -10.85 14.74
N LEU A 41 -3.88 -10.09 13.63
CA LEU A 41 -2.98 -8.95 13.54
C LEU A 41 -3.47 -7.80 14.43
N ALA A 42 -4.77 -7.52 14.46
CA ALA A 42 -5.36 -6.50 15.32
C ALA A 42 -5.14 -6.82 16.82
N ALA A 43 -5.29 -8.09 17.21
CA ALA A 43 -4.99 -8.54 18.57
C ALA A 43 -3.52 -8.27 18.96
N ARG A 44 -2.56 -8.55 18.06
CA ARG A 44 -1.14 -8.24 18.30
C ARG A 44 -0.88 -6.76 18.47
N LEU A 45 -1.55 -5.90 17.70
CA LEU A 45 -1.44 -4.45 17.84
C LEU A 45 -2.08 -3.96 19.14
N ALA A 46 -3.20 -4.57 19.55
CA ALA A 46 -3.86 -4.26 20.84
C ALA A 46 -2.97 -4.59 22.06
N GLU A 47 -2.17 -5.67 22.01
CA GLU A 47 -1.17 -5.99 23.04
C GLU A 47 -0.09 -4.90 23.17
N GLU A 48 0.14 -4.13 22.09
CA GLU A 48 1.05 -2.97 22.07
C GLU A 48 0.33 -1.64 22.42
N GLY A 49 -0.95 -1.68 22.79
CA GLY A 49 -1.76 -0.49 23.09
C GLY A 49 -2.26 0.27 21.84
N ILE A 50 -2.21 -0.33 20.67
CA ILE A 50 -2.64 0.26 19.40
C ILE A 50 -4.07 -0.16 19.09
N GLU A 51 -4.96 0.80 18.88
CA GLU A 51 -6.34 0.53 18.44
C GLU A 51 -6.37 0.15 16.97
N ALA A 52 -6.73 -1.10 16.69
CA ALA A 52 -6.76 -1.65 15.34
C ALA A 52 -8.01 -2.52 15.11
N ALA A 53 -8.46 -2.61 13.85
CA ALA A 53 -9.51 -3.53 13.45
C ALA A 53 -9.28 -4.05 12.03
N GLY A 54 -9.77 -5.28 11.78
CA GLY A 54 -9.71 -5.94 10.49
C GLY A 54 -10.98 -5.70 9.65
N PHE A 55 -10.80 -5.48 8.35
CA PHE A 55 -11.86 -5.32 7.36
C PHE A 55 -11.56 -6.18 6.13
N ALA A 56 -12.28 -7.27 5.97
CA ALA A 56 -11.99 -8.21 4.88
C ALA A 56 -12.35 -7.59 3.52
N ALA A 57 -11.40 -7.58 2.59
CA ALA A 57 -11.62 -7.17 1.21
C ALA A 57 -10.64 -7.84 0.24
N ASP A 58 -11.10 -8.03 -0.99
CA ASP A 58 -10.28 -8.46 -2.11
C ASP A 58 -10.00 -7.25 -3.02
N VAL A 59 -8.73 -6.90 -3.18
CA VAL A 59 -8.29 -5.74 -4.00
C VAL A 59 -8.64 -5.89 -5.47
N THR A 60 -8.86 -7.11 -5.97
CA THR A 60 -9.29 -7.38 -7.35
C THR A 60 -10.81 -7.18 -7.55
N ARG A 61 -11.52 -6.88 -6.46
CA ARG A 61 -12.97 -6.65 -6.47
C ARG A 61 -13.29 -5.25 -5.94
N PRO A 62 -13.44 -4.26 -6.80
CA PRO A 62 -13.65 -2.86 -6.40
C PRO A 62 -14.78 -2.67 -5.37
N ASP A 63 -15.91 -3.36 -5.55
CA ASP A 63 -17.05 -3.26 -4.63
C ASP A 63 -16.73 -3.77 -3.22
N SER A 64 -15.92 -4.85 -3.12
CA SER A 64 -15.44 -5.39 -1.84
C SER A 64 -14.58 -4.37 -1.11
N LEU A 65 -13.68 -3.73 -1.83
CA LEU A 65 -12.76 -2.75 -1.27
C LEU A 65 -13.49 -1.46 -0.85
N GLN A 66 -14.45 -0.99 -1.67
CA GLN A 66 -15.30 0.15 -1.34
C GLN A 66 -16.12 -0.10 -0.08
N SER A 67 -16.75 -1.29 0.03
CA SER A 67 -17.54 -1.67 1.21
C SER A 67 -16.67 -1.73 2.47
N ALA A 68 -15.47 -2.29 2.38
CA ALA A 68 -14.53 -2.34 3.51
C ALA A 68 -14.11 -0.94 3.96
N LEU A 69 -13.76 -0.04 3.03
CA LEU A 69 -13.37 1.32 3.35
C LEU A 69 -14.55 2.18 3.88
N ALA A 70 -15.78 1.92 3.44
CA ALA A 70 -16.97 2.51 4.05
C ALA A 70 -17.11 2.05 5.51
N ALA A 71 -16.96 0.76 5.79
CA ALA A 71 -17.00 0.23 7.15
C ALA A 71 -15.85 0.78 8.04
N VAL A 72 -14.68 1.07 7.46
CA VAL A 72 -13.59 1.80 8.15
C VAL A 72 -14.08 3.19 8.57
N ALA A 73 -14.70 3.93 7.64
CA ALA A 73 -15.19 5.27 7.91
C ALA A 73 -16.32 5.27 8.97
N ASP A 74 -17.20 4.28 8.95
CA ASP A 74 -18.25 4.11 9.96
C ASP A 74 -17.69 3.83 11.36
N ARG A 75 -16.59 3.10 11.45
CA ARG A 75 -15.99 2.69 12.73
C ARG A 75 -15.04 3.73 13.31
N PHE A 76 -14.14 4.28 12.48
CA PHE A 76 -13.02 5.12 12.92
C PHE A 76 -13.13 6.57 12.44
N GLY A 77 -14.03 6.85 11.51
CA GLY A 77 -14.09 8.13 10.81
C GLY A 77 -13.31 8.14 9.50
N ALA A 78 -13.21 9.32 8.91
CA ALA A 78 -12.59 9.49 7.61
C ALA A 78 -11.10 9.11 7.64
N VAL A 79 -10.65 8.37 6.63
CA VAL A 79 -9.24 7.94 6.49
C VAL A 79 -8.33 9.14 6.22
N ASP A 80 -7.29 9.30 7.04
CA ASP A 80 -6.27 10.35 6.91
C ASP A 80 -5.08 9.89 6.06
N VAL A 81 -4.73 8.61 6.19
CA VAL A 81 -3.64 7.99 5.43
C VAL A 81 -4.15 6.71 4.78
N LEU A 82 -4.08 6.63 3.46
CA LEU A 82 -4.28 5.39 2.71
C LEU A 82 -2.91 4.82 2.36
N GLU A 83 -2.60 3.61 2.82
CA GLU A 83 -1.44 2.85 2.40
C GLU A 83 -1.88 1.67 1.55
N TYR A 84 -1.33 1.53 0.34
CA TYR A 84 -1.66 0.48 -0.62
C TYR A 84 -0.43 -0.32 -0.99
N SER A 85 -0.30 -1.51 -0.41
CA SER A 85 0.85 -2.41 -0.62
C SER A 85 0.46 -3.89 -0.73
N PRO A 86 -0.59 -4.26 -1.47
CA PRO A 86 -0.96 -5.66 -1.56
C PRO A 86 0.18 -6.47 -2.19
N ALA A 87 0.53 -7.59 -1.55
CA ALA A 87 1.50 -8.55 -2.05
C ALA A 87 0.98 -9.97 -1.81
N ASP A 88 1.02 -10.78 -2.85
CA ASP A 88 0.66 -12.19 -2.77
C ASP A 88 1.69 -13.03 -3.55
N PRO A 89 2.54 -13.80 -2.85
CA PRO A 89 3.51 -14.67 -3.51
C PRO A 89 2.89 -15.71 -4.43
N ALA A 90 1.62 -16.06 -4.20
CA ALA A 90 0.87 -16.99 -5.06
C ALA A 90 0.33 -16.31 -6.33
N PHE A 91 0.39 -14.98 -6.42
CA PHE A 91 -0.07 -14.22 -7.59
C PHE A 91 1.04 -14.19 -8.65
N ALA A 92 1.16 -15.30 -9.38
CA ALA A 92 2.24 -15.50 -10.33
C ALA A 92 2.18 -14.50 -11.49
N GLY A 93 3.35 -13.98 -11.88
CA GLY A 93 3.52 -13.23 -13.11
C GLY A 93 4.02 -14.10 -14.26
N ALA A 94 4.02 -13.54 -15.47
CA ALA A 94 4.56 -14.13 -16.68
C ALA A 94 5.81 -13.35 -17.15
N ALA A 95 6.73 -14.05 -17.82
CA ALA A 95 7.83 -13.38 -18.53
C ALA A 95 7.25 -12.50 -19.64
N ALA A 96 7.90 -11.36 -19.91
CA ALA A 96 7.39 -10.40 -20.90
C ALA A 96 7.20 -11.00 -22.29
N VAL A 97 8.06 -11.97 -22.68
CA VAL A 97 7.97 -12.66 -23.98
C VAL A 97 6.78 -13.63 -24.09
N ASP A 98 6.26 -14.09 -22.94
CA ASP A 98 5.17 -15.06 -22.87
C ASP A 98 3.86 -14.43 -22.37
N ALA A 99 3.90 -13.17 -21.92
CA ALA A 99 2.77 -12.50 -21.30
C ALA A 99 1.64 -12.26 -22.30
N THR A 100 0.46 -12.74 -21.96
CA THR A 100 -0.78 -12.50 -22.69
C THR A 100 -1.47 -11.22 -22.18
N ALA A 101 -2.43 -10.70 -22.96
CA ALA A 101 -3.29 -9.61 -22.50
C ALA A 101 -4.05 -9.98 -21.21
N GLN A 102 -4.43 -11.26 -21.05
CA GLN A 102 -5.11 -11.73 -19.85
C GLN A 102 -4.19 -11.73 -18.62
N ASP A 103 -2.92 -12.06 -18.77
CA ASP A 103 -1.94 -11.98 -17.69
C ASP A 103 -1.73 -10.53 -17.23
N LEU A 104 -1.61 -9.61 -18.21
CA LEU A 104 -1.52 -8.18 -17.90
C LEU A 104 -2.78 -7.66 -17.22
N HIS A 105 -3.96 -8.05 -17.68
CA HIS A 105 -5.23 -7.64 -17.08
C HIS A 105 -5.33 -8.05 -15.62
N LYS A 106 -4.99 -9.30 -15.30
CA LYS A 106 -4.96 -9.80 -13.91
C LYS A 106 -4.01 -8.97 -13.01
N GLN A 107 -2.83 -8.64 -13.53
CA GLN A 107 -1.88 -7.84 -12.77
C GLN A 107 -2.37 -6.40 -12.59
N LEU A 108 -3.00 -5.81 -13.60
CA LEU A 108 -3.61 -4.48 -13.50
C LEU A 108 -4.78 -4.44 -12.52
N ASP A 109 -5.63 -5.47 -12.49
CA ASP A 109 -6.70 -5.60 -11.48
C ASP A 109 -6.13 -5.55 -10.07
N TYR A 110 -5.04 -6.26 -9.85
CA TYR A 110 -4.42 -6.39 -8.54
C TYR A 110 -3.67 -5.12 -8.11
N TYR A 111 -2.81 -4.59 -8.97
CA TYR A 111 -1.96 -3.46 -8.62
C TYR A 111 -2.64 -2.11 -8.84
N LEU A 112 -3.26 -1.88 -10.00
CA LEU A 112 -3.73 -0.56 -10.39
C LEU A 112 -5.21 -0.33 -10.05
N TYR A 113 -6.11 -1.21 -10.50
CA TYR A 113 -7.55 -0.92 -10.40
C TYR A 113 -8.03 -0.98 -8.95
N GLY A 114 -7.46 -1.85 -8.14
CA GLY A 114 -7.68 -1.84 -6.69
C GLY A 114 -7.24 -0.52 -6.04
N ALA A 115 -6.06 -0.01 -6.41
CA ALA A 115 -5.60 1.29 -5.91
C ALA A 115 -6.52 2.44 -6.33
N VAL A 116 -6.94 2.46 -7.60
CA VAL A 116 -7.91 3.46 -8.11
C VAL A 116 -9.22 3.40 -7.33
N ALA A 117 -9.74 2.20 -7.07
CA ALA A 117 -10.97 2.03 -6.29
C ALA A 117 -10.82 2.54 -4.85
N ALA A 118 -9.70 2.22 -4.19
CA ALA A 118 -9.40 2.69 -2.84
C ALA A 118 -9.28 4.22 -2.77
N VAL A 119 -8.52 4.82 -3.68
CA VAL A 119 -8.38 6.28 -3.77
C VAL A 119 -9.72 6.96 -3.97
N ARG A 120 -10.55 6.48 -4.90
CA ARG A 120 -11.87 7.05 -5.16
C ARG A 120 -12.79 7.02 -3.95
N GLN A 121 -12.61 6.07 -3.04
CA GLN A 121 -13.40 5.97 -1.81
C GLN A 121 -12.95 6.96 -0.74
N VAL A 122 -11.64 7.21 -0.58
CA VAL A 122 -11.12 8.04 0.52
C VAL A 122 -10.84 9.49 0.13
N LEU A 123 -10.49 9.74 -1.14
CA LEU A 123 -10.06 11.05 -1.63
C LEU A 123 -11.09 12.17 -1.47
N PRO A 124 -12.42 11.95 -1.68
CA PRO A 124 -13.41 13.02 -1.50
C PRO A 124 -13.34 13.68 -0.11
N ALA A 125 -13.29 12.88 0.96
CA ALA A 125 -13.18 13.38 2.32
C ALA A 125 -11.83 14.07 2.60
N MET A 126 -10.74 13.59 1.99
CA MET A 126 -9.42 14.24 2.07
C MET A 126 -9.45 15.63 1.42
N LEU A 127 -10.09 15.76 0.26
CA LEU A 127 -10.23 17.01 -0.46
C LEU A 127 -11.14 18.02 0.26
N GLU A 128 -12.23 17.56 0.84
CA GLU A 128 -13.16 18.40 1.61
C GLU A 128 -12.47 19.05 2.81
N ARG A 129 -11.63 18.30 3.53
CA ARG A 129 -10.88 18.84 4.68
C ARG A 129 -9.55 19.52 4.30
N GLY A 130 -9.14 19.43 3.01
CA GLY A 130 -7.84 19.97 2.54
C GLY A 130 -6.62 19.26 3.13
N SER A 131 -6.75 18.00 3.54
CA SER A 131 -5.66 17.24 4.18
C SER A 131 -5.82 15.74 3.97
N GLY A 132 -4.72 15.06 3.65
CA GLY A 132 -4.64 13.61 3.49
C GLY A 132 -3.28 13.14 2.98
N THR A 133 -3.06 11.83 3.01
CA THR A 133 -1.85 11.23 2.46
C THR A 133 -2.18 9.89 1.78
N LEU A 134 -1.68 9.71 0.56
CA LEU A 134 -1.81 8.50 -0.25
C LEU A 134 -0.42 7.89 -0.44
N LEU A 135 -0.20 6.69 0.07
CA LEU A 135 1.07 5.98 0.02
C LEU A 135 0.89 4.70 -0.80
N PHE A 136 1.73 4.53 -1.81
CA PHE A 136 1.69 3.36 -2.69
C PHE A 136 3.01 2.63 -2.68
N SER A 137 2.96 1.30 -2.74
CA SER A 137 4.17 0.47 -2.74
C SER A 137 4.22 -0.45 -3.94
N THR A 138 5.40 -0.58 -4.50
CA THR A 138 5.69 -1.60 -5.50
C THR A 138 7.08 -2.19 -5.31
N GLY A 139 7.36 -3.28 -5.98
CA GLY A 139 8.72 -3.78 -6.13
C GLY A 139 9.55 -2.92 -7.10
N ALA A 140 10.86 -3.17 -7.13
CA ALA A 140 11.84 -2.53 -8.01
C ALA A 140 11.49 -2.60 -9.50
N SER A 141 10.73 -3.62 -9.92
CA SER A 141 10.27 -3.80 -11.29
C SER A 141 9.41 -2.65 -11.83
N SER A 142 8.89 -1.78 -10.97
CA SER A 142 8.16 -0.57 -11.37
C SER A 142 9.07 0.54 -11.93
N ILE A 143 10.35 0.52 -11.58
CA ILE A 143 11.33 1.53 -12.00
C ILE A 143 12.31 0.93 -13.01
N ARG A 144 12.78 -0.29 -12.75
CA ARG A 144 13.75 -0.97 -13.59
C ARG A 144 13.21 -2.34 -14.01
N PRO A 145 13.14 -2.63 -15.31
CA PRO A 145 12.69 -3.94 -15.79
C PRO A 145 13.49 -5.09 -15.19
N ILE A 146 12.78 -6.08 -14.70
CA ILE A 146 13.33 -7.34 -14.19
C ILE A 146 12.73 -8.46 -15.05
N GLY A 147 13.55 -9.41 -15.49
CA GLY A 147 13.11 -10.52 -16.34
C GLY A 147 12.33 -11.59 -15.59
N GLY A 148 11.99 -12.68 -16.27
CA GLY A 148 11.26 -13.81 -15.73
C GLY A 148 9.83 -13.43 -15.32
N ALA A 149 9.34 -14.01 -14.24
CA ALA A 149 7.97 -13.79 -13.74
C ALA A 149 7.63 -12.31 -13.43
N PHE A 150 8.64 -11.43 -13.32
CA PHE A 150 8.42 -10.01 -13.12
C PHE A 150 8.02 -9.23 -14.39
N GLY A 151 7.98 -9.86 -15.56
CA GLY A 151 7.61 -9.19 -16.82
C GLY A 151 6.23 -8.55 -16.77
N SER A 152 5.17 -9.33 -16.52
CA SER A 152 3.80 -8.81 -16.42
C SER A 152 3.56 -8.03 -15.12
N ILE A 153 4.17 -8.44 -14.01
CA ILE A 153 4.12 -7.72 -12.72
C ILE A 153 4.72 -6.32 -12.87
N GLY A 154 5.88 -6.20 -13.51
CA GLY A 154 6.57 -4.92 -13.72
C GLY A 154 5.74 -3.92 -14.51
N VAL A 155 4.99 -4.37 -15.52
CA VAL A 155 4.07 -3.52 -16.29
C VAL A 155 3.00 -2.92 -15.37
N ALA A 156 2.33 -3.73 -14.57
CA ALA A 156 1.27 -3.26 -13.68
C ALA A 156 1.83 -2.42 -12.51
N ALA A 157 2.98 -2.80 -11.97
CA ALA A 157 3.67 -2.03 -10.94
C ALA A 157 4.12 -0.65 -11.45
N ALA A 158 4.63 -0.57 -12.70
CA ALA A 158 4.96 0.70 -13.34
C ALA A 158 3.72 1.56 -13.60
N ALA A 159 2.58 0.93 -13.94
CA ALA A 159 1.32 1.64 -14.09
C ALA A 159 0.84 2.24 -12.76
N LEU A 160 0.91 1.49 -11.64
CA LEU A 160 0.59 2.00 -10.31
C LEU A 160 1.54 3.15 -9.91
N ARG A 161 2.84 2.99 -10.14
CA ARG A 161 3.83 4.05 -9.90
C ARG A 161 3.46 5.33 -10.65
N ASN A 162 3.18 5.23 -11.95
CA ASN A 162 2.82 6.39 -12.77
C ASN A 162 1.51 7.04 -12.27
N TYR A 163 0.52 6.24 -11.89
CA TYR A 163 -0.72 6.74 -11.31
C TYR A 163 -0.47 7.50 -10.00
N ALA A 164 0.37 6.98 -9.10
CA ALA A 164 0.74 7.66 -7.86
C ALA A 164 1.42 9.01 -8.12
N MET A 165 2.35 9.05 -9.08
CA MET A 165 3.05 10.27 -9.46
C MET A 165 2.08 11.31 -10.07
N ALA A 166 1.17 10.88 -10.95
CA ALA A 166 0.16 11.76 -11.54
C ALA A 166 -0.80 12.33 -10.47
N LEU A 167 -1.24 11.51 -9.52
CA LEU A 167 -2.01 11.99 -8.36
C LEU A 167 -1.26 13.05 -7.57
N GLY A 168 0.04 12.87 -7.36
CA GLY A 168 0.88 13.86 -6.68
C GLY A 168 0.88 15.23 -7.38
N VAL A 169 0.94 15.24 -8.72
CA VAL A 169 0.83 16.46 -9.52
C VAL A 169 -0.56 17.11 -9.37
N ASP A 170 -1.63 16.32 -9.53
CA ASP A 170 -3.01 16.83 -9.49
C ASP A 170 -3.45 17.31 -8.10
N LEU A 171 -2.80 16.82 -7.04
CA LEU A 171 -3.16 17.07 -5.65
C LEU A 171 -2.22 18.05 -4.93
N ALA A 172 -1.13 18.50 -5.57
CA ALA A 172 -0.07 19.30 -4.96
C ALA A 172 -0.59 20.55 -4.23
N GLU A 173 -1.58 21.25 -4.82
CA GLU A 173 -2.17 22.48 -4.25
C GLU A 173 -3.48 22.21 -3.49
N ARG A 174 -3.84 20.94 -3.30
CA ARG A 174 -5.12 20.53 -2.70
C ARG A 174 -4.97 19.97 -1.28
N GLY A 175 -3.76 20.07 -0.69
CA GLY A 175 -3.48 19.63 0.67
C GLY A 175 -3.33 18.11 0.84
N VAL A 176 -3.45 17.33 -0.23
CA VAL A 176 -3.28 15.87 -0.20
C VAL A 176 -1.91 15.50 -0.75
N HIS A 177 -1.08 14.87 0.10
CA HIS A 177 0.23 14.38 -0.31
C HIS A 177 0.14 12.98 -0.90
N THR A 178 0.95 12.71 -1.91
CA THR A 178 1.06 11.38 -2.52
C THR A 178 2.52 10.98 -2.62
N ALA A 179 2.86 9.77 -2.17
CA ALA A 179 4.20 9.22 -2.33
C ALA A 179 4.16 7.75 -2.77
N HIS A 180 5.17 7.38 -3.54
CA HIS A 180 5.42 6.02 -3.99
C HIS A 180 6.69 5.48 -3.34
N VAL A 181 6.64 4.27 -2.76
CA VAL A 181 7.79 3.56 -2.19
C VAL A 181 8.11 2.35 -3.07
N ALA A 182 9.25 2.41 -3.77
CA ALA A 182 9.75 1.29 -4.55
C ALA A 182 10.71 0.45 -3.71
N ILE A 183 10.39 -0.82 -3.52
CA ILE A 183 11.14 -1.75 -2.68
C ILE A 183 12.01 -2.64 -3.55
N GLY A 184 13.32 -2.39 -3.55
CA GLY A 184 14.34 -3.10 -4.33
C GLY A 184 15.05 -4.23 -3.56
N VAL A 185 14.39 -4.78 -2.55
CA VAL A 185 14.93 -5.86 -1.70
C VAL A 185 13.89 -6.95 -1.49
N LEU A 186 14.36 -8.15 -1.15
CA LEU A 186 13.49 -9.18 -0.58
C LEU A 186 13.32 -8.89 0.91
N ILE A 187 12.13 -8.49 1.30
CA ILE A 187 11.81 -8.07 2.67
C ILE A 187 12.13 -9.21 3.66
N GLY A 188 12.87 -8.88 4.71
CA GLY A 188 13.25 -9.84 5.76
C GLY A 188 14.41 -10.78 5.39
N SER A 189 15.15 -10.50 4.30
CA SER A 189 16.24 -11.38 3.84
C SER A 189 17.58 -11.10 4.48
N GLY A 190 17.75 -10.03 5.25
CA GLY A 190 19.00 -9.66 5.89
C GLY A 190 19.02 -8.21 6.38
N PRO A 191 20.21 -7.73 6.82
CA PRO A 191 20.35 -6.39 7.36
C PRO A 191 19.87 -5.29 6.39
N GLY A 192 19.05 -4.36 6.90
CA GLY A 192 18.48 -3.26 6.14
C GLY A 192 17.26 -3.64 5.29
N THR A 193 16.81 -4.90 5.35
CA THR A 193 15.60 -5.35 4.63
C THR A 193 14.45 -5.68 5.58
N GLU A 194 14.62 -5.36 6.87
CA GLU A 194 13.59 -5.58 7.89
C GLU A 194 12.32 -4.78 7.57
N PRO A 195 11.14 -5.37 7.75
CA PRO A 195 9.87 -4.67 7.52
C PRO A 195 9.77 -3.35 8.31
N GLU A 196 10.33 -3.31 9.52
CA GLU A 196 10.35 -2.13 10.39
C GLU A 196 11.20 -1.00 9.78
N THR A 197 12.36 -1.32 9.23
CA THR A 197 13.23 -0.35 8.55
C THR A 197 12.53 0.24 7.32
N ILE A 198 11.83 -0.59 6.56
CA ILE A 198 11.07 -0.14 5.39
C ILE A 198 9.86 0.69 5.81
N ALA A 199 9.21 0.36 6.92
CA ALA A 199 8.07 1.10 7.44
C ALA A 199 8.39 2.57 7.80
N GLU A 200 9.65 2.87 8.16
CA GLU A 200 10.08 4.26 8.40
C GLU A 200 9.95 5.14 7.15
N HIS A 201 10.10 4.61 5.95
CA HIS A 201 9.90 5.39 4.72
C HIS A 201 8.47 5.90 4.57
N TYR A 202 7.47 5.14 5.03
CA TYR A 202 6.06 5.57 4.99
C TYR A 202 5.78 6.65 6.02
N TRP A 203 6.39 6.55 7.20
CA TRP A 203 6.31 7.58 8.22
C TRP A 203 7.02 8.86 7.78
N ASP A 204 8.19 8.75 7.20
CA ASP A 204 8.94 9.86 6.63
C ASP A 204 8.15 10.55 5.50
N ALA A 205 7.57 9.79 4.57
CA ALA A 205 6.74 10.33 3.51
C ALA A 205 5.52 11.08 4.06
N TYR A 206 4.87 10.53 5.11
CA TYR A 206 3.74 11.17 5.77
C TYR A 206 4.12 12.48 6.47
N THR A 207 5.25 12.49 7.18
CA THR A 207 5.64 13.62 8.05
C THR A 207 6.39 14.72 7.30
N LYS A 208 7.32 14.36 6.41
CA LYS A 208 8.18 15.31 5.70
C LYS A 208 7.52 15.88 4.44
N ARG A 209 6.75 15.09 3.72
CA ARG A 209 6.02 15.46 2.49
C ARG A 209 6.89 16.13 1.42
N ASP A 210 8.18 15.84 1.42
CA ASP A 210 9.20 16.47 0.56
C ASP A 210 9.59 15.61 -0.65
N GLN A 211 9.14 14.35 -0.69
CA GLN A 211 9.46 13.41 -1.76
C GLN A 211 8.19 12.73 -2.28
N ALA A 212 8.03 12.74 -3.59
CA ALA A 212 6.96 11.99 -4.27
C ALA A 212 7.35 10.51 -4.49
N GLU A 213 8.65 10.18 -4.43
CA GLU A 213 9.15 8.83 -4.61
C GLU A 213 10.32 8.54 -3.68
N ILE A 214 10.25 7.38 -3.02
CA ILE A 214 11.31 6.85 -2.18
C ILE A 214 11.71 5.48 -2.74
N VAL A 215 13.01 5.26 -2.92
CA VAL A 215 13.54 3.98 -3.41
C VAL A 215 14.34 3.33 -2.30
N HIS A 216 13.86 2.19 -1.81
CA HIS A 216 14.55 1.41 -0.79
C HIS A 216 15.39 0.30 -1.42
N THR A 217 16.70 0.36 -1.26
CA THR A 217 17.66 -0.63 -1.73
C THR A 217 18.76 -0.87 -0.69
N VAL A 218 19.43 -2.01 -0.80
CA VAL A 218 20.64 -2.30 -0.02
C VAL A 218 21.76 -2.75 -0.96
N PRO A 219 23.03 -2.65 -0.60
CA PRO A 219 24.12 -3.20 -1.39
C PRO A 219 23.90 -4.69 -1.68
N GLY A 220 23.92 -5.07 -2.98
CA GLY A 220 23.60 -6.44 -3.41
C GLY A 220 22.12 -6.79 -3.47
N GLY A 221 21.22 -5.82 -3.35
CA GLY A 221 19.78 -6.00 -3.57
C GLY A 221 19.41 -6.30 -5.03
N LEU A 222 18.12 -6.17 -5.38
CA LEU A 222 17.59 -6.53 -6.72
C LEU A 222 17.99 -5.55 -7.84
N TRP A 223 18.89 -4.62 -7.59
CA TRP A 223 19.41 -3.61 -8.54
C TRP A 223 20.88 -3.80 -8.82
#